data_6a007ab4b2cbcb2e88a333812743160c
#
_entry.id   6a007ab4b2cbcb2e88a333812743160c
#
_cell.length_a   1.000
_cell.length_b   1.000
_cell.length_c   1.000
_cell.angle_alpha   90.00
_cell.angle_beta   90.00
_cell.angle_gamma   90.00
#
_symmetry.space_group_name_H-M   'P 1'
#
loop_
_entity.id
_entity.type
_entity.pdbx_description
1 polymer ?
#
loop_
_entity_poly.entity_id
_entity_poly.type
_entity_poly.pdbx_seq_one_letter_code
_entity_poly.pdbx_strand_id
1 'polypeptide(L)'
;DEHKRVGVKSDADEEDVVVGLFARTPRNELSKFALPPYQAQEFKAMLKLKESIMEIMTWSPQDLHSRLVDFMQDPHAWETDYSKLLIFVCGNLDEMYADAASRVEDCDTDADVFHAMTRKLSLIDVKRALSERFKPEQIARLGNNHVVYPSLNRSTYQKLIEVAVHGYLKEIEASSGLRFEVTDAVKEQIYANSVFPTQGTRPVFSSVHGLMSAPLVDFTLWALEQGAVPGDVLTIDVDPDAGLLISRWGHRIHTVPVTFEISRLRQRPDPDMRAVLAVHEAGHGLIYALLFKQAPLEIRINMATFSGGYNSFNALKVKTRSNLLDAVCVALAGRAAEEMVFGKESLSSGSESDLKLATQQMAAFIRHAAFGERISHVDVSTEAGENINTDVTSTNPEIEAGLQKQYERAQGLLVANKAIYLQMVNELIKMGQLEPQQIREWLGLPQQQSHKDALEPFEARLREFERRAA
;
A
#
# COMPACT_ATOMS: atom_id res chain seq x y z
N ASP A 1 16.90 -6.25 22.96
CA ASP A 1 16.21 -6.69 24.20
C ASP A 1 17.11 -7.45 25.18
N GLU A 2 18.20 -8.08 24.76
CA GLU A 2 19.18 -8.70 25.65
C GLU A 2 20.05 -7.66 26.37
N HIS A 3 20.33 -6.53 25.77
CA HIS A 3 21.13 -5.46 26.39
C HIS A 3 20.39 -4.65 27.46
N LYS A 4 19.08 -4.77 27.57
CA LYS A 4 18.31 -4.14 28.68
C LYS A 4 18.38 -4.88 30.02
N ARG A 5 18.90 -6.10 30.05
CA ARG A 5 18.95 -6.92 31.26
C ARG A 5 20.21 -6.77 32.12
N VAL A 6 21.20 -6.01 31.67
CA VAL A 6 22.45 -5.76 32.40
C VAL A 6 22.56 -4.29 32.81
N GLY A 7 21.47 -3.70 33.19
CA GLY A 7 21.47 -2.38 33.81
C GLY A 7 21.53 -2.53 35.35
N VAL A 8 22.70 -2.80 35.87
CA VAL A 8 22.93 -2.80 37.32
C VAL A 8 22.79 -1.38 37.86
N LYS A 9 21.85 -1.16 38.75
CA LYS A 9 21.51 0.16 39.31
C LYS A 9 21.92 0.37 40.77
N SER A 10 22.57 -0.60 41.44
CA SER A 10 23.05 -0.46 42.82
C SER A 10 24.21 -1.39 43.10
N ASP A 11 25.06 -0.99 44.03
CA ASP A 11 26.22 -1.78 44.48
C ASP A 11 25.86 -3.19 45.03
N ALA A 12 24.62 -3.40 45.47
CA ALA A 12 24.13 -4.69 45.95
C ALA A 12 23.86 -5.68 44.78
N ASP A 13 23.60 -5.18 43.55
CA ASP A 13 23.33 -6.02 42.41
C ASP A 13 24.61 -6.55 41.73
N GLU A 14 25.76 -5.88 41.98
CA GLU A 14 27.06 -6.27 41.41
C GLU A 14 27.62 -7.56 42.08
N GLU A 15 27.47 -7.71 43.39
CA GLU A 15 27.87 -8.92 44.10
C GLU A 15 27.01 -10.13 43.72
N ASP A 16 25.71 -9.93 43.51
CA ASP A 16 24.78 -10.99 43.16
C ASP A 16 25.00 -11.55 41.73
N VAL A 17 25.44 -10.74 40.80
CA VAL A 17 25.75 -11.20 39.43
C VAL A 17 27.00 -12.09 39.40
N VAL A 18 28.03 -11.71 40.19
CA VAL A 18 29.26 -12.49 40.30
C VAL A 18 29.00 -13.80 41.06
N VAL A 19 28.24 -13.76 42.15
CA VAL A 19 27.86 -14.93 42.95
C VAL A 19 26.98 -15.89 42.15
N GLY A 20 26.04 -15.36 41.34
CA GLY A 20 25.18 -16.17 40.49
C GLY A 20 25.92 -16.96 39.40
N LEU A 21 27.00 -16.40 38.86
CA LEU A 21 27.88 -17.09 37.89
C LEU A 21 28.64 -18.27 38.50
N PHE A 22 29.07 -18.14 39.76
CA PHE A 22 29.81 -19.18 40.47
C PHE A 22 28.92 -20.21 41.18
N ALA A 23 27.69 -19.84 41.56
CA ALA A 23 26.77 -20.74 42.27
C ALA A 23 26.23 -21.89 41.39
N ARG A 24 26.39 -21.82 40.09
CA ARG A 24 25.96 -22.88 39.15
C ARG A 24 27.03 -23.92 38.82
N THR A 25 28.24 -23.79 39.35
CA THR A 25 29.32 -24.74 39.10
C THR A 25 29.26 -25.85 40.14
N PRO A 26 29.05 -27.15 39.77
CA PRO A 26 29.15 -28.24 40.75
C PRO A 26 30.54 -28.24 41.37
N ARG A 27 30.62 -28.21 42.69
CA ARG A 27 31.87 -28.42 43.44
C ARG A 27 32.34 -29.85 43.21
N ASN A 28 32.97 -30.12 42.09
CA ASN A 28 33.70 -31.36 41.90
C ASN A 28 35.20 -31.10 41.88
N GLU A 29 35.83 -31.74 42.83
CA GLU A 29 37.13 -31.57 43.43
C GLU A 29 38.34 -31.87 42.58
N LEU A 30 38.41 -31.78 41.33
CA LEU A 30 39.64 -32.16 40.59
C LEU A 30 39.89 -31.38 39.27
N SER A 31 39.31 -30.25 39.07
CA SER A 31 39.73 -29.47 37.88
C SER A 31 40.79 -28.43 38.33
N LYS A 32 41.91 -28.44 37.61
CA LYS A 32 42.95 -27.40 37.67
C LYS A 32 42.45 -26.03 37.17
N PHE A 33 41.20 -25.95 36.79
CA PHE A 33 40.59 -24.78 36.15
C PHE A 33 39.47 -24.26 37.04
N ALA A 34 39.46 -22.97 37.32
CA ALA A 34 38.44 -22.30 38.10
C ALA A 34 37.13 -22.09 37.28
N LEU A 35 37.24 -22.01 35.94
CA LEU A 35 36.12 -21.83 35.03
C LEU A 35 36.00 -22.96 34.01
N PRO A 36 34.77 -23.41 33.66
CA PRO A 36 34.53 -24.27 32.51
C PRO A 36 34.83 -23.54 31.19
N PRO A 37 35.20 -24.28 30.12
CA PRO A 37 35.55 -23.66 28.83
C PRO A 37 34.48 -22.75 28.26
N TYR A 38 33.20 -23.10 28.38
CA TYR A 38 32.08 -22.30 27.88
C TYR A 38 31.94 -20.96 28.60
N GLN A 39 32.16 -20.94 29.93
CA GLN A 39 32.13 -19.71 30.72
C GLN A 39 33.32 -18.82 30.41
N ALA A 40 34.51 -19.40 30.24
CA ALA A 40 35.72 -18.67 29.83
C ALA A 40 35.53 -18.02 28.46
N GLN A 41 34.87 -18.70 27.55
CA GLN A 41 34.53 -18.17 26.21
C GLN A 41 33.52 -17.01 26.29
N GLU A 42 32.50 -17.15 27.14
CA GLU A 42 31.51 -16.12 27.41
C GLU A 42 32.15 -14.88 28.02
N PHE A 43 32.99 -15.06 29.05
CA PHE A 43 33.75 -13.97 29.64
C PHE A 43 34.68 -13.28 28.65
N LYS A 44 35.38 -14.05 27.84
CA LYS A 44 36.26 -13.50 26.81
C LYS A 44 35.46 -12.63 25.80
N ALA A 45 34.31 -13.09 25.39
CA ALA A 45 33.45 -12.35 24.46
C ALA A 45 32.86 -11.08 25.11
N MET A 46 32.35 -11.20 26.34
CA MET A 46 31.71 -10.12 27.08
C MET A 46 32.70 -9.00 27.43
N LEU A 47 33.87 -9.35 28.00
CA LEU A 47 34.88 -8.39 28.40
C LEU A 47 35.86 -8.02 27.27
N LYS A 48 35.68 -8.53 26.07
CA LYS A 48 36.56 -8.32 24.89
C LYS A 48 38.05 -8.60 25.21
N LEU A 49 38.28 -9.65 25.96
CA LEU A 49 39.62 -10.00 26.46
C LEU A 49 40.54 -10.49 25.34
N LYS A 50 41.82 -10.15 25.43
CA LYS A 50 42.86 -10.59 24.49
C LYS A 50 43.46 -11.94 24.85
N GLU A 51 43.38 -12.31 26.12
CA GLU A 51 43.90 -13.53 26.71
C GLU A 51 43.28 -14.78 26.08
N SER A 52 43.99 -15.88 26.11
CA SER A 52 43.50 -17.15 25.55
C SER A 52 42.41 -17.76 26.46
N ILE A 53 41.51 -18.57 25.90
CA ILE A 53 40.49 -19.25 26.70
C ILE A 53 41.12 -20.12 27.78
N MET A 54 42.25 -20.80 27.47
CA MET A 54 42.98 -21.63 28.40
C MET A 54 43.51 -20.82 29.62
N GLU A 55 43.97 -19.61 29.38
CA GLU A 55 44.47 -18.70 30.40
C GLU A 55 43.32 -18.20 31.30
N ILE A 56 42.18 -17.79 30.69
CA ILE A 56 41.00 -17.34 31.46
C ILE A 56 40.45 -18.47 32.34
N MET A 57 40.52 -19.71 31.90
CA MET A 57 40.09 -20.86 32.70
C MET A 57 40.93 -21.04 33.97
N THR A 58 42.18 -20.54 34.01
CA THR A 58 43.07 -20.62 35.17
C THR A 58 42.91 -19.47 36.17
N TRP A 59 42.13 -18.45 35.86
CA TRP A 59 41.97 -17.28 36.69
C TRP A 59 41.24 -17.61 38.00
N SER A 60 41.69 -16.98 39.08
CA SER A 60 41.00 -17.06 40.36
C SER A 60 39.68 -16.26 40.32
N PRO A 61 38.73 -16.53 41.21
CA PRO A 61 37.53 -15.71 41.37
C PRO A 61 37.83 -14.23 41.63
N GLN A 62 38.94 -13.93 42.30
CA GLN A 62 39.37 -12.57 42.59
C GLN A 62 39.89 -11.85 41.31
N ASP A 63 40.64 -12.57 40.47
CA ASP A 63 41.10 -12.03 39.19
C ASP A 63 39.92 -11.71 38.26
N LEU A 64 38.92 -12.60 38.21
CA LEU A 64 37.71 -12.40 37.45
C LEU A 64 36.90 -11.21 37.93
N HIS A 65 36.75 -11.10 39.27
CA HIS A 65 36.05 -9.97 39.87
C HIS A 65 36.77 -8.65 39.57
N SER A 66 38.12 -8.60 39.75
CA SER A 66 38.88 -7.40 39.40
C SER A 66 38.71 -6.98 37.95
N ARG A 67 38.77 -7.94 37.02
CA ARG A 67 38.58 -7.66 35.57
C ARG A 67 37.17 -7.19 35.27
N LEU A 68 36.18 -7.73 35.97
CA LEU A 68 34.77 -7.30 35.79
C LEU A 68 34.58 -5.87 36.33
N VAL A 69 35.15 -5.54 37.46
CA VAL A 69 35.11 -4.19 38.04
C VAL A 69 35.83 -3.20 37.12
N ASP A 70 37.03 -3.55 36.66
CA ASP A 70 37.80 -2.72 35.72
C ASP A 70 36.96 -2.45 34.44
N PHE A 71 36.27 -3.46 33.92
CA PHE A 71 35.43 -3.34 32.74
C PHE A 71 34.19 -2.45 33.00
N MET A 72 33.57 -2.58 34.20
CA MET A 72 32.41 -1.75 34.56
C MET A 72 32.79 -0.29 34.84
N GLN A 73 34.03 -0.03 35.27
CA GLN A 73 34.56 1.32 35.52
C GLN A 73 35.03 2.01 34.23
N ASP A 74 35.21 1.28 33.14
CA ASP A 74 35.54 1.88 31.84
C ASP A 74 34.26 2.43 31.18
N PRO A 75 34.08 3.76 31.14
CA PRO A 75 32.88 4.35 30.55
C PRO A 75 32.69 4.04 29.08
N HIS A 76 33.74 3.56 28.40
CA HIS A 76 33.72 3.18 26.99
C HIS A 76 33.70 1.68 26.74
N ALA A 77 33.77 0.85 27.77
CA ALA A 77 33.79 -0.61 27.63
C ALA A 77 32.52 -1.15 26.93
N TRP A 78 31.39 -0.48 27.13
CA TRP A 78 30.09 -0.84 26.61
C TRP A 78 29.77 -0.15 25.29
N GLU A 79 30.56 0.85 24.90
CA GLU A 79 30.33 1.58 23.68
C GLU A 79 30.78 0.75 22.46
N THR A 80 29.85 0.32 21.67
CA THR A 80 30.17 -0.26 20.36
C THR A 80 30.47 0.87 19.40
N ASP A 81 31.66 0.83 18.79
CA ASP A 81 32.01 1.80 17.75
C ASP A 81 31.19 1.54 16.48
N TYR A 82 30.19 2.35 16.27
CA TYR A 82 29.32 2.31 15.09
C TYR A 82 29.83 3.19 13.93
N SER A 83 31.00 3.83 14.06
CA SER A 83 31.51 4.78 13.07
C SER A 83 31.71 4.21 11.67
N LYS A 84 31.85 2.88 11.60
CA LYS A 84 32.05 2.14 10.33
C LYS A 84 30.81 1.37 9.90
N LEU A 85 29.67 1.54 10.56
CA LEU A 85 28.42 0.88 10.18
C LEU A 85 27.70 1.66 9.08
N LEU A 86 27.28 0.93 8.06
CA LEU A 86 26.32 1.41 7.09
C LEU A 86 24.94 0.95 7.55
N ILE A 87 24.07 1.91 7.89
CA ILE A 87 22.75 1.65 8.43
C ILE A 87 21.71 1.89 7.34
N PHE A 88 20.95 0.85 7.00
CA PHE A 88 19.78 0.95 6.15
C PHE A 88 18.53 0.89 7.03
N VAL A 89 17.69 1.91 6.91
CA VAL A 89 16.37 1.92 7.55
C VAL A 89 15.34 1.69 6.47
N CYS A 90 14.61 0.58 6.56
CA CYS A 90 13.53 0.24 5.64
C CYS A 90 12.20 0.31 6.40
N GLY A 91 11.18 0.86 5.76
CA GLY A 91 9.85 0.95 6.34
C GLY A 91 8.80 1.11 5.26
N ASN A 92 7.58 0.71 5.59
CA ASN A 92 6.38 0.99 4.83
C ASN A 92 5.77 2.28 5.39
N LEU A 93 5.60 3.29 4.55
CA LEU A 93 5.01 4.57 4.91
C LEU A 93 3.66 4.68 4.19
N ASP A 94 2.67 3.91 4.67
CA ASP A 94 1.33 3.87 4.06
C ASP A 94 0.68 5.25 4.04
N GLU A 95 1.01 6.11 5.01
CA GLU A 95 0.55 7.49 5.09
C GLU A 95 0.98 8.36 3.90
N MET A 96 2.11 8.04 3.26
CA MET A 96 2.51 8.74 2.03
C MET A 96 1.50 8.59 0.90
N TYR A 97 0.80 7.48 0.92
CA TYR A 97 -0.20 7.15 -0.08
C TYR A 97 -1.60 7.61 0.32
N ALA A 98 -1.81 8.05 1.57
CA ALA A 98 -3.12 8.40 2.11
C ALA A 98 -3.82 9.50 1.30
N ASP A 99 -3.10 10.53 0.85
CA ASP A 99 -3.64 11.56 -0.05
C ASP A 99 -3.92 11.03 -1.47
N ALA A 100 -3.19 10.00 -1.90
CA ALA A 100 -3.38 9.34 -3.18
C ALA A 100 -4.29 8.10 -3.04
N ALA A 101 -4.37 7.54 -1.85
CA ALA A 101 -4.93 6.24 -1.52
C ALA A 101 -6.11 6.32 -0.53
N SER A 102 -6.58 7.50 -0.11
CA SER A 102 -7.75 7.62 0.76
C SER A 102 -9.02 6.98 0.17
N ARG A 103 -8.92 6.51 -1.07
CA ARG A 103 -9.94 5.75 -1.80
C ARG A 103 -9.44 4.39 -2.31
N VAL A 104 -8.20 3.98 -1.96
CA VAL A 104 -7.50 2.82 -2.54
C VAL A 104 -7.20 1.75 -1.50
N GLU A 105 -7.60 1.92 -0.23
CA GLU A 105 -7.21 1.01 0.86
C GLU A 105 -7.52 -0.46 0.59
N ASP A 106 -8.58 -0.75 -0.17
CA ASP A 106 -8.94 -2.12 -0.58
C ASP A 106 -9.14 -2.25 -2.09
N CYS A 107 -8.71 -1.25 -2.85
CA CYS A 107 -8.99 -1.21 -4.26
C CYS A 107 -8.00 -2.02 -5.07
N ASP A 108 -8.56 -2.67 -6.05
CA ASP A 108 -7.89 -3.38 -7.12
C ASP A 108 -7.40 -2.40 -8.20
N THR A 109 -6.74 -1.34 -7.76
CA THR A 109 -6.16 -0.36 -8.67
C THR A 109 -5.22 -1.04 -9.65
N ASP A 110 -5.27 -0.66 -10.93
CA ASP A 110 -4.32 -1.16 -11.91
C ASP A 110 -2.89 -0.86 -11.47
N ALA A 111 -2.01 -1.87 -11.60
CA ALA A 111 -0.64 -1.76 -11.14
C ALA A 111 0.13 -0.62 -11.84
N ASP A 112 -0.16 -0.34 -13.12
CA ASP A 112 0.49 0.73 -13.88
C ASP A 112 0.01 2.10 -13.41
N VAL A 113 -1.27 2.25 -13.08
CA VAL A 113 -1.82 3.49 -12.52
C VAL A 113 -1.23 3.77 -11.15
N PHE A 114 -1.21 2.77 -10.27
CA PHE A 114 -0.64 2.92 -8.94
C PHE A 114 0.87 3.19 -8.98
N HIS A 115 1.60 2.52 -9.88
CA HIS A 115 2.99 2.81 -10.16
C HIS A 115 3.20 4.27 -10.60
N ALA A 116 2.39 4.77 -11.54
CA ALA A 116 2.48 6.14 -12.01
C ALA A 116 2.19 7.17 -10.91
N MET A 117 1.28 6.87 -9.98
CA MET A 117 0.99 7.68 -8.80
C MET A 117 2.17 7.69 -7.83
N THR A 118 2.70 6.52 -7.49
CA THR A 118 3.79 6.38 -6.52
C THR A 118 5.11 6.97 -7.03
N ARG A 119 5.33 7.01 -8.33
CA ARG A 119 6.49 7.71 -8.94
C ARG A 119 6.48 9.22 -8.74
N LYS A 120 5.34 9.81 -8.44
CA LYS A 120 5.23 11.26 -8.18
C LYS A 120 5.54 11.63 -6.73
N LEU A 121 5.68 10.64 -5.84
CA LEU A 121 6.02 10.88 -4.45
C LEU A 121 7.40 11.51 -4.33
N SER A 122 7.46 12.53 -3.51
CA SER A 122 8.66 13.35 -3.30
C SER A 122 9.22 13.16 -1.89
N LEU A 123 10.43 13.66 -1.67
CA LEU A 123 11.03 13.72 -0.34
C LEU A 123 10.16 14.49 0.68
N ILE A 124 9.37 15.44 0.21
CA ILE A 124 8.46 16.22 1.07
C ILE A 124 7.35 15.31 1.61
N ASP A 125 6.80 14.43 0.76
CA ASP A 125 5.76 13.49 1.15
C ASP A 125 6.29 12.47 2.17
N VAL A 126 7.54 11.98 1.98
CA VAL A 126 8.23 11.13 2.96
C VAL A 126 8.35 11.84 4.31
N LYS A 127 8.82 13.09 4.32
CA LYS A 127 9.01 13.84 5.56
C LYS A 127 7.68 14.14 6.26
N ARG A 128 6.61 14.40 5.50
CA ARG A 128 5.26 14.55 6.04
C ARG A 128 4.80 13.27 6.74
N ALA A 129 4.84 12.14 6.05
CA ALA A 129 4.46 10.84 6.62
C ALA A 129 5.29 10.45 7.85
N LEU A 130 6.59 10.74 7.83
CA LEU A 130 7.44 10.53 9.00
C LEU A 130 7.04 11.45 10.18
N SER A 131 6.62 12.70 9.91
CA SER A 131 6.24 13.65 10.96
C SER A 131 4.95 13.27 11.69
N GLU A 132 4.12 12.40 11.13
CA GLU A 132 2.93 11.85 11.78
C GLU A 132 3.28 10.84 12.88
N ARG A 133 4.42 10.17 12.77
CA ARG A 133 4.85 9.10 13.69
C ARG A 133 6.05 9.46 14.56
N PHE A 134 6.92 10.34 14.08
CA PHE A 134 8.20 10.64 14.70
C PHE A 134 8.35 12.13 15.01
N LYS A 135 9.00 12.43 16.11
CA LYS A 135 9.35 13.82 16.45
C LYS A 135 10.41 14.38 15.49
N PRO A 136 10.44 15.71 15.26
CA PRO A 136 11.39 16.33 14.35
C PRO A 136 12.86 15.96 14.61
N GLU A 137 13.25 15.80 15.88
CA GLU A 137 14.62 15.42 16.27
C GLU A 137 14.96 13.97 15.83
N GLN A 138 13.98 13.07 15.84
CA GLN A 138 14.16 11.69 15.39
C GLN A 138 14.30 11.64 13.87
N ILE A 139 13.49 12.43 13.15
CA ILE A 139 13.55 12.55 11.69
C ILE A 139 14.89 13.14 11.26
N ALA A 140 15.39 14.15 11.98
CA ALA A 140 16.68 14.76 11.70
C ALA A 140 17.86 13.77 11.79
N ARG A 141 17.76 12.76 12.67
CA ARG A 141 18.77 11.70 12.82
C ARG A 141 18.76 10.68 11.68
N LEU A 142 17.65 10.51 10.97
CA LEU A 142 17.59 9.67 9.78
C LEU A 142 18.36 10.27 8.57
N GLY A 143 18.69 11.53 8.64
CA GLY A 143 19.39 12.25 7.56
C GLY A 143 18.48 12.57 6.38
N ASN A 144 19.08 12.88 5.23
CA ASN A 144 18.36 13.30 4.03
C ASN A 144 18.46 12.31 2.86
N ASN A 145 19.12 11.19 3.05
CA ASN A 145 19.29 10.17 2.01
C ASN A 145 18.10 9.21 2.02
N HIS A 146 16.97 9.65 1.48
CA HIS A 146 15.79 8.83 1.34
C HIS A 146 15.68 8.29 -0.09
N VAL A 147 15.42 7.00 -0.20
CA VAL A 147 15.12 6.34 -1.48
C VAL A 147 13.67 5.88 -1.42
N VAL A 148 12.85 6.43 -2.31
CA VAL A 148 11.44 6.04 -2.45
C VAL A 148 11.35 5.02 -3.57
N TYR A 149 10.92 3.81 -3.25
CA TYR A 149 10.61 2.80 -4.25
C TYR A 149 9.15 2.96 -4.67
N PRO A 150 8.87 3.24 -5.95
CA PRO A 150 7.49 3.22 -6.43
C PRO A 150 6.94 1.80 -6.36
N SER A 151 5.62 1.66 -6.34
CA SER A 151 5.00 0.34 -6.45
C SER A 151 5.39 -0.33 -7.78
N LEU A 152 5.24 -1.64 -7.85
CA LEU A 152 5.57 -2.36 -9.08
C LEU A 152 4.51 -2.11 -10.15
N ASN A 153 4.93 -2.00 -11.41
CA ASN A 153 4.03 -1.94 -12.55
C ASN A 153 3.62 -3.36 -13.01
N ARG A 154 2.62 -3.45 -13.88
CA ARG A 154 2.10 -4.71 -14.42
C ARG A 154 3.18 -5.60 -15.00
N SER A 155 4.05 -5.04 -15.84
CA SER A 155 5.13 -5.83 -16.47
C SER A 155 6.12 -6.41 -15.46
N THR A 156 6.37 -5.71 -14.37
CA THR A 156 7.23 -6.19 -13.27
C THR A 156 6.56 -7.31 -12.48
N TYR A 157 5.25 -7.20 -12.20
CA TYR A 157 4.50 -8.28 -11.57
C TYR A 157 4.46 -9.53 -12.44
N GLN A 158 4.25 -9.40 -13.76
CA GLN A 158 4.27 -10.52 -14.69
C GLN A 158 5.63 -11.22 -14.71
N LYS A 159 6.73 -10.47 -14.75
CA LYS A 159 8.08 -11.04 -14.62
C LYS A 159 8.31 -11.73 -13.28
N LEU A 160 7.80 -11.16 -12.20
CA LEU A 160 7.90 -11.76 -10.88
C LEU A 160 7.17 -13.11 -10.80
N ILE A 161 5.95 -13.15 -11.37
CA ILE A 161 5.17 -14.40 -11.48
C ILE A 161 5.93 -15.43 -12.32
N GLU A 162 6.47 -15.02 -13.46
CA GLU A 162 7.25 -15.91 -14.34
C GLU A 162 8.46 -16.50 -13.63
N VAL A 163 9.26 -15.68 -12.94
CA VAL A 163 10.42 -16.12 -12.16
C VAL A 163 10.00 -17.07 -11.04
N ALA A 164 8.92 -16.74 -10.29
CA ALA A 164 8.43 -17.56 -9.20
C ALA A 164 7.92 -18.92 -9.71
N VAL A 165 7.11 -18.94 -10.77
CA VAL A 165 6.62 -20.16 -11.41
C VAL A 165 7.78 -21.01 -11.90
N HIS A 166 8.74 -20.40 -12.62
CA HIS A 166 9.91 -21.10 -13.13
C HIS A 166 10.74 -21.77 -12.02
N GLY A 167 10.82 -21.16 -10.84
CA GLY A 167 11.46 -21.75 -9.67
C GLY A 167 10.87 -23.12 -9.31
N TYR A 168 9.54 -23.22 -9.22
CA TYR A 168 8.83 -24.47 -8.94
C TYR A 168 9.01 -25.52 -10.06
N LEU A 169 8.93 -25.06 -11.33
CA LEU A 169 9.11 -25.96 -12.48
C LEU A 169 10.51 -26.57 -12.49
N LYS A 170 11.53 -25.78 -12.20
CA LYS A 170 12.92 -26.26 -12.14
C LYS A 170 13.15 -27.24 -10.99
N GLU A 171 12.52 -27.02 -9.83
CA GLU A 171 12.63 -27.92 -8.69
C GLU A 171 11.99 -29.27 -8.99
N ILE A 172 10.79 -29.27 -9.59
CA ILE A 172 10.10 -30.53 -9.95
C ILE A 172 10.84 -31.26 -11.09
N GLU A 173 11.38 -30.56 -12.08
CA GLU A 173 12.20 -31.14 -13.14
C GLU A 173 13.46 -31.82 -12.57
N ALA A 174 14.12 -31.17 -11.62
CA ALA A 174 15.31 -31.72 -10.98
C ALA A 174 15.01 -33.01 -10.18
N SER A 175 13.83 -33.11 -9.58
CA SER A 175 13.43 -34.26 -8.74
C SER A 175 12.79 -35.41 -9.54
N SER A 176 12.02 -35.11 -10.58
CA SER A 176 11.25 -36.11 -11.34
C SER A 176 11.81 -36.40 -12.73
N GLY A 177 12.59 -35.49 -13.29
CA GLY A 177 13.04 -35.52 -14.67
C GLY A 177 11.96 -35.12 -15.69
N LEU A 178 10.73 -34.82 -15.26
CA LEU A 178 9.64 -34.38 -16.12
C LEU A 178 9.68 -32.87 -16.29
N ARG A 179 9.39 -32.40 -17.50
CA ARG A 179 9.32 -30.96 -17.81
C ARG A 179 7.89 -30.46 -17.78
N PHE A 180 7.70 -29.26 -17.30
CA PHE A 180 6.42 -28.61 -17.28
C PHE A 180 6.44 -27.28 -18.02
N GLU A 181 5.44 -27.06 -18.87
CA GLU A 181 5.18 -25.80 -19.53
C GLU A 181 3.86 -25.23 -19.01
N VAL A 182 3.90 -23.98 -18.54
CA VAL A 182 2.73 -23.30 -17.99
C VAL A 182 2.23 -22.29 -19.00
N THR A 183 0.94 -22.38 -19.35
CA THR A 183 0.32 -21.45 -20.31
C THR A 183 0.25 -20.03 -19.75
N ASP A 184 0.14 -19.04 -20.63
CA ASP A 184 -0.05 -17.66 -20.24
C ASP A 184 -1.38 -17.43 -19.52
N ALA A 185 -2.40 -18.25 -19.80
CA ALA A 185 -3.68 -18.24 -19.10
C ALA A 185 -3.51 -18.49 -17.59
N VAL A 186 -2.65 -19.43 -17.18
CA VAL A 186 -2.33 -19.68 -15.77
C VAL A 186 -1.64 -18.47 -15.15
N LYS A 187 -0.66 -17.86 -15.84
CA LYS A 187 0.05 -16.69 -15.36
C LYS A 187 -0.87 -15.48 -15.19
N GLU A 188 -1.75 -15.24 -16.15
CA GLU A 188 -2.76 -14.17 -16.06
C GLU A 188 -3.77 -14.45 -14.93
N GLN A 189 -4.14 -15.70 -14.71
CA GLN A 189 -5.01 -16.06 -13.59
C GLN A 189 -4.31 -15.85 -12.25
N ILE A 190 -3.02 -16.16 -12.13
CA ILE A 190 -2.22 -15.83 -10.94
C ILE A 190 -2.20 -14.31 -10.74
N TYR A 191 -1.95 -13.54 -11.81
CA TYR A 191 -1.97 -12.09 -11.77
C TYR A 191 -3.32 -11.57 -11.26
N ALA A 192 -4.40 -12.00 -11.88
CA ALA A 192 -5.76 -11.58 -11.55
C ALA A 192 -6.17 -11.93 -10.10
N ASN A 193 -5.66 -13.03 -9.55
CA ASN A 193 -6.02 -13.51 -8.23
C ASN A 193 -5.15 -12.94 -7.09
N SER A 194 -3.98 -12.39 -7.40
CA SER A 194 -2.96 -12.09 -6.37
C SER A 194 -2.32 -10.72 -6.43
N VAL A 195 -2.47 -9.97 -7.54
CA VAL A 195 -1.83 -8.66 -7.64
C VAL A 195 -2.71 -7.59 -7.01
N PHE A 196 -2.25 -7.10 -5.87
CA PHE A 196 -2.78 -5.95 -5.13
C PHE A 196 -1.64 -4.96 -4.96
N PRO A 197 -1.53 -3.92 -5.79
CA PRO A 197 -0.37 -3.03 -5.77
C PRO A 197 -0.08 -2.37 -4.42
N THR A 198 -1.13 -2.16 -3.60
CA THR A 198 -1.03 -1.62 -2.24
C THR A 198 -0.47 -2.62 -1.22
N GLN A 199 -0.61 -3.93 -1.48
CA GLN A 199 -0.17 -5.01 -0.58
C GLN A 199 1.22 -5.55 -0.93
N GLY A 200 1.84 -5.05 -2.01
CA GLY A 200 3.16 -5.48 -2.48
C GLY A 200 3.14 -6.87 -3.11
N THR A 201 4.21 -7.64 -2.89
CA THR A 201 4.45 -8.91 -3.61
C THR A 201 4.06 -10.17 -2.83
N ARG A 202 3.76 -10.07 -1.54
CA ARG A 202 3.44 -11.25 -0.69
C ARG A 202 2.26 -12.06 -1.21
N PRO A 203 1.11 -11.45 -1.60
CA PRO A 203 -0.01 -12.21 -2.13
C PRO A 203 0.34 -12.98 -3.40
N VAL A 204 1.23 -12.44 -4.24
CA VAL A 204 1.70 -13.09 -5.48
C VAL A 204 2.44 -14.38 -5.16
N PHE A 205 3.41 -14.34 -4.24
CA PHE A 205 4.14 -15.54 -3.84
C PHE A 205 3.25 -16.58 -3.18
N SER A 206 2.30 -16.17 -2.35
CA SER A 206 1.32 -17.08 -1.74
C SER A 206 0.45 -17.76 -2.78
N SER A 207 -0.02 -17.02 -3.79
CA SER A 207 -0.83 -17.56 -4.88
C SER A 207 -0.03 -18.52 -5.76
N VAL A 208 1.19 -18.15 -6.15
CA VAL A 208 2.08 -19.05 -6.91
C VAL A 208 2.35 -20.32 -6.11
N HIS A 209 2.63 -20.23 -4.81
CA HIS A 209 2.84 -21.39 -3.96
C HIS A 209 1.62 -22.31 -3.96
N GLY A 210 0.43 -21.76 -3.73
CA GLY A 210 -0.80 -22.55 -3.70
C GLY A 210 -1.14 -23.25 -5.02
N LEU A 211 -0.84 -22.61 -6.15
CA LEU A 211 -1.12 -23.14 -7.48
C LEU A 211 -0.04 -24.06 -8.03
N MET A 212 1.19 -23.97 -7.55
CA MET A 212 2.33 -24.73 -8.07
C MET A 212 2.76 -25.88 -7.14
N SER A 213 2.82 -25.64 -5.83
CA SER A 213 3.45 -26.61 -4.91
C SER A 213 2.76 -27.99 -4.93
N ALA A 214 1.53 -28.08 -4.44
CA ALA A 214 0.82 -29.35 -4.38
C ALA A 214 0.34 -29.86 -5.76
N PRO A 215 -0.21 -29.01 -6.66
CA PRO A 215 -0.65 -29.48 -7.95
C PRO A 215 0.47 -30.04 -8.84
N LEU A 216 1.67 -29.46 -8.83
CA LEU A 216 2.79 -30.01 -9.61
C LEU A 216 3.20 -31.42 -9.14
N VAL A 217 3.16 -31.66 -7.84
CA VAL A 217 3.44 -32.99 -7.29
C VAL A 217 2.37 -33.99 -7.73
N ASP A 218 1.11 -33.61 -7.65
CA ASP A 218 -0.02 -34.44 -8.09
C ASP A 218 0.07 -34.78 -9.59
N PHE A 219 0.31 -33.79 -10.43
CA PHE A 219 0.52 -33.98 -11.87
C PHE A 219 1.74 -34.86 -12.18
N THR A 220 2.80 -34.74 -11.41
CA THR A 220 4.00 -35.57 -11.56
C THR A 220 3.69 -37.02 -11.24
N LEU A 221 3.06 -37.29 -10.10
CA LEU A 221 2.68 -38.66 -9.70
C LEU A 221 1.74 -39.28 -10.71
N TRP A 222 0.70 -38.58 -11.13
CA TRP A 222 -0.20 -39.04 -12.18
C TRP A 222 0.52 -39.38 -13.48
N ALA A 223 1.42 -38.50 -13.94
CA ALA A 223 2.14 -38.75 -15.19
C ALA A 223 3.05 -39.97 -15.10
N LEU A 224 3.76 -40.16 -13.99
CA LEU A 224 4.60 -41.35 -13.76
C LEU A 224 3.76 -42.63 -13.69
N GLU A 225 2.59 -42.60 -13.03
CA GLU A 225 1.63 -43.75 -13.03
C GLU A 225 1.12 -44.06 -14.43
N GLN A 226 0.99 -43.06 -15.29
CA GLN A 226 0.60 -43.25 -16.68
C GLN A 226 1.76 -43.67 -17.60
N GLY A 227 2.99 -43.80 -17.06
CA GLY A 227 4.17 -44.30 -17.77
C GLY A 227 5.02 -43.18 -18.40
N ALA A 228 4.89 -41.94 -17.94
CA ALA A 228 5.78 -40.85 -18.36
C ALA A 228 7.24 -41.13 -17.95
N VAL A 229 8.17 -40.76 -18.79
CA VAL A 229 9.61 -40.97 -18.58
C VAL A 229 10.36 -39.62 -18.47
N PRO A 230 11.53 -39.61 -17.85
CA PRO A 230 12.34 -38.40 -17.80
C PRO A 230 12.55 -37.79 -19.17
N GLY A 231 12.29 -36.47 -19.28
CA GLY A 231 12.35 -35.72 -20.54
C GLY A 231 10.97 -35.46 -21.18
N ASP A 232 9.92 -36.17 -20.73
CA ASP A 232 8.56 -35.88 -21.21
C ASP A 232 8.09 -34.49 -20.75
N VAL A 233 7.26 -33.84 -21.60
CA VAL A 233 6.75 -32.49 -21.38
C VAL A 233 5.25 -32.56 -21.07
N LEU A 234 4.86 -31.96 -19.94
CA LEU A 234 3.48 -31.75 -19.55
C LEU A 234 3.11 -30.29 -19.67
N THR A 235 1.95 -30.00 -20.26
CA THR A 235 1.45 -28.62 -20.34
C THR A 235 0.42 -28.39 -19.24
N ILE A 236 0.59 -27.33 -18.47
CA ILE A 236 -0.35 -26.90 -17.43
C ILE A 236 -1.17 -25.74 -17.95
N ASP A 237 -2.47 -25.90 -17.89
CA ASP A 237 -3.48 -24.95 -18.27
C ASP A 237 -4.48 -24.73 -17.12
N VAL A 238 -5.41 -23.80 -17.28
CA VAL A 238 -6.42 -23.47 -16.25
C VAL A 238 -7.80 -23.32 -16.88
N ASP A 239 -8.80 -23.83 -16.18
CA ASP A 239 -10.20 -23.50 -16.37
C ASP A 239 -10.67 -22.66 -15.17
N PRO A 240 -10.73 -21.33 -15.29
CA PRO A 240 -11.11 -20.46 -14.18
C PRO A 240 -12.58 -20.64 -13.77
N ASP A 241 -13.46 -20.95 -14.73
CA ASP A 241 -14.90 -21.11 -14.49
C ASP A 241 -15.20 -22.39 -13.71
N ALA A 242 -14.52 -23.48 -14.07
CA ALA A 242 -14.61 -24.73 -13.35
C ALA A 242 -13.77 -24.75 -12.06
N GLY A 243 -12.79 -23.85 -11.92
CA GLY A 243 -11.85 -23.84 -10.79
C GLY A 243 -10.90 -25.02 -10.85
N LEU A 244 -10.35 -25.30 -12.02
CA LEU A 244 -9.49 -26.46 -12.26
C LEU A 244 -8.16 -26.04 -12.86
N LEU A 245 -7.06 -26.59 -12.35
CA LEU A 245 -5.81 -26.69 -13.08
C LEU A 245 -5.83 -27.99 -13.89
N ILE A 246 -5.33 -27.91 -15.12
CA ILE A 246 -5.39 -28.98 -16.12
C ILE A 246 -3.97 -29.31 -16.54
N SER A 247 -3.52 -30.52 -16.32
CA SER A 247 -2.29 -31.03 -16.91
C SER A 247 -2.58 -31.89 -18.14
N ARG A 248 -1.84 -31.64 -19.21
CA ARG A 248 -1.94 -32.40 -20.47
C ARG A 248 -0.62 -33.08 -20.79
N TRP A 249 -0.69 -34.40 -21.06
CA TRP A 249 0.43 -35.18 -21.56
C TRP A 249 -0.02 -36.00 -22.75
N GLY A 250 0.37 -35.59 -23.95
CA GLY A 250 -0.18 -36.17 -25.19
C GLY A 250 -1.71 -35.97 -25.27
N HIS A 251 -2.44 -37.08 -25.33
CA HIS A 251 -3.92 -37.07 -25.32
C HIS A 251 -4.54 -37.25 -23.93
N ARG A 252 -3.73 -37.44 -22.93
CA ARG A 252 -4.19 -37.68 -21.55
C ARG A 252 -4.30 -36.35 -20.82
N ILE A 253 -5.33 -36.27 -19.98
CA ILE A 253 -5.64 -35.06 -19.21
C ILE A 253 -5.84 -35.45 -17.76
N HIS A 254 -5.27 -34.68 -16.86
CA HIS A 254 -5.53 -34.74 -15.44
C HIS A 254 -5.90 -33.36 -14.90
N THR A 255 -6.80 -33.33 -13.92
CA THR A 255 -7.32 -32.06 -13.38
C THR A 255 -7.21 -32.04 -11.87
N VAL A 256 -6.81 -30.91 -11.32
CA VAL A 256 -6.74 -30.66 -9.87
C VAL A 256 -7.60 -29.46 -9.53
N PRO A 257 -8.51 -29.57 -8.53
CA PRO A 257 -9.30 -28.42 -8.12
C PRO A 257 -8.43 -27.36 -7.46
N VAL A 258 -8.64 -26.11 -7.85
CA VAL A 258 -7.97 -24.93 -7.29
C VAL A 258 -8.96 -23.83 -7.01
N THR A 259 -8.62 -22.98 -6.04
CA THR A 259 -9.50 -21.90 -5.63
C THR A 259 -8.98 -20.56 -6.16
N PHE A 260 -9.83 -19.89 -6.93
CA PHE A 260 -9.58 -18.52 -7.43
C PHE A 260 -10.64 -17.58 -6.83
N GLU A 261 -10.67 -17.47 -5.50
CA GLU A 261 -11.73 -16.73 -4.80
C GLU A 261 -11.81 -15.27 -5.26
N ILE A 262 -10.66 -14.62 -5.35
CA ILE A 262 -10.60 -13.18 -5.66
C ILE A 262 -10.95 -12.92 -7.12
N SER A 263 -10.39 -13.69 -8.06
CA SER A 263 -10.74 -13.51 -9.47
C SER A 263 -12.21 -13.83 -9.75
N ARG A 264 -12.81 -14.78 -9.02
CA ARG A 264 -14.26 -15.07 -9.10
C ARG A 264 -15.11 -13.93 -8.55
N LEU A 265 -14.71 -13.31 -7.47
CA LEU A 265 -15.38 -12.11 -6.93
C LEU A 265 -15.29 -10.93 -7.91
N ARG A 266 -14.15 -10.78 -8.58
CA ARG A 266 -13.95 -9.77 -9.62
C ARG A 266 -14.82 -9.99 -10.86
N GLN A 267 -15.18 -11.23 -11.19
CA GLN A 267 -15.86 -11.57 -12.45
C GLN A 267 -17.38 -11.60 -12.38
N ARG A 268 -17.99 -11.63 -11.19
CA ARG A 268 -19.44 -11.84 -11.04
C ARG A 268 -20.13 -10.90 -10.05
N PRO A 269 -20.16 -9.57 -10.30
CA PRO A 269 -21.19 -8.77 -9.63
C PRO A 269 -22.55 -9.10 -10.22
N ASP A 270 -23.58 -9.01 -9.37
CA ASP A 270 -24.97 -9.00 -9.80
C ASP A 270 -25.16 -8.00 -10.93
N PRO A 271 -25.84 -8.34 -12.03
CA PRO A 271 -26.08 -7.44 -13.16
C PRO A 271 -26.71 -6.11 -12.75
N ASP A 272 -27.63 -6.10 -11.79
CA ASP A 272 -28.27 -4.89 -11.30
C ASP A 272 -27.29 -4.04 -10.51
N MET A 273 -26.49 -4.65 -9.62
CA MET A 273 -25.43 -3.94 -8.91
C MET A 273 -24.37 -3.39 -9.88
N ARG A 274 -24.04 -4.14 -10.93
CA ARG A 274 -23.11 -3.67 -11.96
C ARG A 274 -23.62 -2.43 -12.66
N ALA A 275 -24.93 -2.38 -12.95
CA ALA A 275 -25.55 -1.21 -13.55
C ALA A 275 -25.53 0.00 -12.61
N VAL A 276 -25.85 -0.20 -11.33
CA VAL A 276 -25.79 0.86 -10.31
C VAL A 276 -24.38 1.43 -10.18
N LEU A 277 -23.37 0.56 -10.06
CA LEU A 277 -21.97 0.97 -9.97
C LEU A 277 -21.52 1.71 -11.24
N ALA A 278 -21.88 1.24 -12.42
CA ALA A 278 -21.53 1.90 -13.67
C ALA A 278 -22.12 3.31 -13.77
N VAL A 279 -23.38 3.48 -13.37
CA VAL A 279 -24.08 4.77 -13.30
C VAL A 279 -23.36 5.71 -12.34
N HIS A 280 -23.06 5.22 -11.15
CA HIS A 280 -22.41 5.99 -10.07
C HIS A 280 -21.02 6.47 -10.49
N GLU A 281 -20.15 5.54 -10.89
CA GLU A 281 -18.77 5.82 -11.23
C GLU A 281 -18.62 6.66 -12.52
N ALA A 282 -19.48 6.44 -13.52
CA ALA A 282 -19.52 7.30 -14.70
C ALA A 282 -19.90 8.74 -14.33
N GLY A 283 -20.77 8.93 -13.32
CA GLY A 283 -21.13 10.25 -12.81
C GLY A 283 -19.90 11.01 -12.31
N HIS A 284 -19.16 10.42 -11.40
CA HIS A 284 -17.91 11.00 -10.88
C HIS A 284 -16.91 11.29 -12.00
N GLY A 285 -16.67 10.32 -12.88
CA GLY A 285 -15.70 10.42 -13.95
C GLY A 285 -16.00 11.52 -14.96
N LEU A 286 -17.28 11.64 -15.39
CA LEU A 286 -17.69 12.69 -16.29
C LEU A 286 -17.57 14.08 -15.69
N ILE A 287 -18.10 14.26 -14.48
CA ILE A 287 -18.06 15.58 -13.82
C ILE A 287 -16.61 16.01 -13.55
N TYR A 288 -15.73 15.08 -13.13
CA TYR A 288 -14.31 15.37 -13.01
C TYR A 288 -13.71 15.84 -14.35
N ALA A 289 -13.96 15.09 -15.40
CA ALA A 289 -13.41 15.40 -16.73
C ALA A 289 -13.86 16.77 -17.26
N LEU A 290 -15.13 17.12 -17.02
CA LEU A 290 -15.70 18.40 -17.44
C LEU A 290 -15.16 19.60 -16.66
N LEU A 291 -14.99 19.44 -15.33
CA LEU A 291 -14.59 20.55 -14.45
C LEU A 291 -13.06 20.76 -14.44
N PHE A 292 -12.30 19.69 -14.38
CA PHE A 292 -10.84 19.76 -14.33
C PHE A 292 -10.16 19.71 -15.70
N LYS A 293 -10.92 19.47 -16.78
CA LYS A 293 -10.38 19.34 -18.16
C LYS A 293 -9.31 18.26 -18.28
N GLN A 294 -9.44 17.21 -17.48
CA GLN A 294 -8.53 16.06 -17.43
C GLN A 294 -9.35 14.78 -17.35
N ALA A 295 -8.91 13.73 -18.04
CA ALA A 295 -9.50 12.42 -17.83
C ALA A 295 -9.14 11.89 -16.44
N PRO A 296 -10.04 11.14 -15.76
CA PRO A 296 -9.68 10.34 -14.61
C PRO A 296 -8.49 9.44 -14.91
N LEU A 297 -7.70 9.09 -13.90
CA LEU A 297 -6.58 8.15 -14.05
C LEU A 297 -7.11 6.75 -14.33
N GLU A 298 -8.23 6.40 -13.69
CA GLU A 298 -8.88 5.11 -13.85
C GLU A 298 -10.35 5.23 -13.40
N ILE A 299 -11.24 4.55 -14.10
CA ILE A 299 -12.62 4.28 -13.67
C ILE A 299 -12.84 2.79 -13.80
N ARG A 300 -13.23 2.14 -12.70
CA ARG A 300 -13.42 0.69 -12.68
C ARG A 300 -14.61 0.30 -11.82
N ILE A 301 -15.32 -0.72 -12.30
CA ILE A 301 -16.36 -1.45 -11.55
C ILE A 301 -15.99 -2.94 -11.56
N ASN A 302 -16.68 -3.78 -10.85
CA ASN A 302 -16.40 -5.23 -10.74
C ASN A 302 -15.18 -5.55 -9.88
N MET A 303 -15.10 -4.93 -8.74
CA MET A 303 -13.99 -5.16 -7.82
C MET A 303 -14.35 -6.14 -6.72
N ALA A 304 -13.36 -6.86 -6.22
CA ALA A 304 -13.48 -7.70 -5.05
C ALA A 304 -13.47 -6.89 -3.74
N THR A 305 -14.01 -5.68 -3.76
CA THR A 305 -14.08 -4.77 -2.61
C THR A 305 -15.53 -4.54 -2.20
N PHE A 306 -15.71 -4.12 -0.96
CA PHE A 306 -17.04 -3.76 -0.43
C PHE A 306 -17.69 -2.58 -1.15
N SER A 307 -16.89 -1.72 -1.78
CA SER A 307 -17.36 -0.55 -2.52
C SER A 307 -17.82 -0.88 -3.95
N GLY A 308 -17.36 -2.01 -4.50
CA GLY A 308 -17.78 -2.50 -5.84
C GLY A 308 -17.26 -1.70 -7.04
N GLY A 309 -16.82 -0.46 -6.87
CA GLY A 309 -16.28 0.39 -7.93
C GLY A 309 -15.51 1.59 -7.38
N TYR A 310 -14.71 2.24 -8.22
CA TYR A 310 -14.01 3.46 -7.85
C TYR A 310 -13.54 4.28 -9.04
N ASN A 311 -13.24 5.56 -8.75
CA ASN A 311 -12.55 6.49 -9.61
C ASN A 311 -11.21 6.93 -8.99
N SER A 312 -10.17 6.97 -9.81
CA SER A 312 -8.90 7.57 -9.41
C SER A 312 -8.67 8.89 -10.13
N PHE A 313 -8.34 9.93 -9.38
CA PHE A 313 -8.16 11.29 -9.88
C PHE A 313 -6.76 11.84 -9.60
N ASN A 314 -6.32 12.80 -10.39
CA ASN A 314 -5.09 13.53 -10.09
C ASN A 314 -5.27 14.40 -8.85
N ALA A 315 -4.30 14.33 -7.93
CA ALA A 315 -4.29 15.19 -6.75
C ALA A 315 -4.14 16.68 -7.13
N LEU A 316 -4.89 17.53 -6.47
CA LEU A 316 -4.78 18.98 -6.63
C LEU A 316 -3.53 19.48 -5.91
N LYS A 317 -2.59 20.07 -6.64
CA LYS A 317 -1.38 20.68 -6.07
C LYS A 317 -1.66 21.99 -5.34
N VAL A 318 -2.58 22.79 -5.89
CA VAL A 318 -3.03 24.05 -5.30
C VAL A 318 -4.53 24.01 -5.12
N LYS A 319 -4.98 24.17 -3.88
CA LYS A 319 -6.40 24.16 -3.52
C LYS A 319 -6.95 25.59 -3.58
N THR A 320 -7.46 26.01 -4.75
CA THR A 320 -8.14 27.31 -4.91
C THR A 320 -9.62 27.20 -4.51
N ARG A 321 -10.26 28.35 -4.26
CA ARG A 321 -11.70 28.41 -3.95
C ARG A 321 -12.53 27.70 -5.04
N SER A 322 -12.21 27.90 -6.30
CA SER A 322 -12.94 27.30 -7.42
C SER A 322 -12.78 25.77 -7.46
N ASN A 323 -11.54 25.28 -7.42
CA ASN A 323 -11.30 23.84 -7.59
C ASN A 323 -11.70 23.01 -6.35
N LEU A 324 -11.82 23.64 -5.16
CA LEU A 324 -12.42 22.99 -4.01
C LEU A 324 -13.93 22.78 -4.18
N LEU A 325 -14.65 23.78 -4.73
CA LEU A 325 -16.07 23.63 -5.07
C LEU A 325 -16.27 22.60 -6.19
N ASP A 326 -15.36 22.56 -7.17
CA ASP A 326 -15.35 21.55 -8.21
C ASP A 326 -15.17 20.15 -7.64
N ALA A 327 -14.28 19.99 -6.64
CA ALA A 327 -14.07 18.71 -5.96
C ALA A 327 -15.33 18.24 -5.20
N VAL A 328 -16.02 19.16 -4.51
CA VAL A 328 -17.31 18.84 -3.85
C VAL A 328 -18.36 18.43 -4.88
N CYS A 329 -18.43 19.13 -6.03
CA CYS A 329 -19.34 18.78 -7.12
C CYS A 329 -19.05 17.37 -7.66
N VAL A 330 -17.78 17.01 -7.83
CA VAL A 330 -17.38 15.65 -8.23
C VAL A 330 -17.79 14.62 -7.18
N ALA A 331 -17.56 14.89 -5.89
CA ALA A 331 -17.93 13.97 -4.82
C ALA A 331 -19.45 13.69 -4.76
N LEU A 332 -20.29 14.65 -5.15
CA LEU A 332 -21.75 14.50 -5.17
C LEU A 332 -22.27 13.88 -6.47
N ALA A 333 -21.41 13.73 -7.49
CA ALA A 333 -21.83 13.39 -8.85
C ALA A 333 -22.35 11.94 -8.98
N GLY A 334 -21.80 10.98 -8.23
CA GLY A 334 -22.30 9.60 -8.23
C GLY A 334 -23.75 9.52 -7.81
N ARG A 335 -24.07 10.13 -6.67
CA ARG A 335 -25.46 10.19 -6.17
C ARG A 335 -26.40 10.95 -7.14
N ALA A 336 -25.92 12.06 -7.70
CA ALA A 336 -26.70 12.82 -8.68
C ALA A 336 -26.99 12.00 -9.96
N ALA A 337 -26.03 11.16 -10.37
CA ALA A 337 -26.17 10.25 -11.49
C ALA A 337 -27.18 9.13 -11.20
N GLU A 338 -27.11 8.51 -10.01
CA GLU A 338 -28.11 7.52 -9.57
C GLU A 338 -29.53 8.12 -9.58
N GLU A 339 -29.72 9.31 -9.00
CA GLU A 339 -31.02 9.98 -8.99
C GLU A 339 -31.54 10.26 -10.40
N MET A 340 -30.68 10.69 -11.31
CA MET A 340 -31.03 10.97 -12.69
C MET A 340 -31.49 9.72 -13.45
N VAL A 341 -30.86 8.56 -13.19
CA VAL A 341 -31.13 7.32 -13.95
C VAL A 341 -32.23 6.50 -13.31
N PHE A 342 -32.20 6.31 -11.99
CA PHE A 342 -33.11 5.41 -11.27
C PHE A 342 -34.24 6.12 -10.55
N GLY A 343 -34.14 7.44 -10.40
CA GLY A 343 -35.10 8.23 -9.62
C GLY A 343 -34.78 8.23 -8.13
N LYS A 344 -35.40 9.16 -7.43
CA LYS A 344 -35.11 9.48 -6.04
C LYS A 344 -35.39 8.32 -5.09
N GLU A 345 -36.44 7.54 -5.36
CA GLU A 345 -36.85 6.41 -4.52
C GLU A 345 -35.91 5.19 -4.63
N SER A 346 -35.10 5.14 -5.69
CA SER A 346 -34.17 4.03 -5.96
C SER A 346 -32.71 4.38 -5.70
N LEU A 347 -32.45 5.47 -4.96
CA LEU A 347 -31.10 5.83 -4.54
C LEU A 347 -30.50 4.77 -3.64
N SER A 348 -29.27 4.39 -3.91
CA SER A 348 -28.54 3.43 -3.08
C SER A 348 -27.88 4.08 -1.86
N SER A 349 -27.56 3.28 -0.85
CA SER A 349 -26.72 3.71 0.28
C SER A 349 -25.24 3.79 -0.08
N GLY A 350 -24.84 3.36 -1.29
CA GLY A 350 -23.45 3.31 -1.74
C GLY A 350 -22.74 4.67 -1.76
N SER A 351 -23.52 5.76 -1.82
CA SER A 351 -22.99 7.13 -1.81
C SER A 351 -22.66 7.69 -0.40
N GLU A 352 -22.70 6.88 0.67
CA GLU A 352 -22.43 7.35 2.04
C GLU A 352 -21.02 7.95 2.17
N SER A 353 -20.02 7.27 1.66
CA SER A 353 -18.61 7.73 1.69
C SER A 353 -18.43 9.06 0.95
N ASP A 354 -19.10 9.21 -0.19
CA ASP A 354 -19.03 10.42 -1.01
C ASP A 354 -19.71 11.59 -0.36
N LEU A 355 -20.87 11.37 0.27
CA LEU A 355 -21.57 12.38 1.06
C LEU A 355 -20.73 12.83 2.25
N LYS A 356 -20.08 11.89 2.96
CA LYS A 356 -19.15 12.19 4.04
C LYS A 356 -18.00 13.05 3.55
N LEU A 357 -17.36 12.66 2.45
CA LEU A 357 -16.27 13.41 1.83
C LEU A 357 -16.71 14.81 1.40
N ALA A 358 -17.84 14.92 0.69
CA ALA A 358 -18.39 16.19 0.24
C ALA A 358 -18.67 17.14 1.42
N THR A 359 -19.26 16.59 2.49
CA THR A 359 -19.57 17.35 3.71
C THR A 359 -18.30 17.83 4.41
N GLN A 360 -17.28 16.96 4.55
CA GLN A 360 -15.98 17.32 5.11
C GLN A 360 -15.29 18.40 4.29
N GLN A 361 -15.28 18.28 2.97
CA GLN A 361 -14.69 19.26 2.07
C GLN A 361 -15.41 20.61 2.12
N MET A 362 -16.74 20.62 2.14
CA MET A 362 -17.53 21.85 2.25
C MET A 362 -17.37 22.49 3.65
N ALA A 363 -17.31 21.68 4.71
CA ALA A 363 -17.02 22.19 6.05
C ALA A 363 -15.62 22.83 6.13
N ALA A 364 -14.60 22.16 5.57
CA ALA A 364 -13.26 22.72 5.49
C ALA A 364 -13.19 23.99 4.63
N PHE A 365 -13.91 24.04 3.52
CA PHE A 365 -14.04 25.21 2.66
C PHE A 365 -14.58 26.43 3.41
N ILE A 366 -15.63 26.26 4.22
CA ILE A 366 -16.27 27.34 4.96
C ILE A 366 -15.53 27.65 6.25
N ARG A 367 -15.22 26.64 7.06
CA ARG A 367 -14.69 26.79 8.42
C ARG A 367 -13.20 27.04 8.47
N HIS A 368 -12.42 26.30 7.66
CA HIS A 368 -10.95 26.34 7.73
C HIS A 368 -10.36 27.30 6.70
N ALA A 369 -10.85 27.28 5.47
CA ALA A 369 -10.34 28.14 4.40
C ALA A 369 -11.01 29.54 4.37
N ALA A 370 -12.06 29.76 5.15
CA ALA A 370 -12.82 31.00 5.18
C ALA A 370 -13.27 31.46 3.78
N PHE A 371 -13.68 30.52 2.93
CA PHE A 371 -14.15 30.79 1.57
C PHE A 371 -15.66 30.98 1.46
N GLY A 372 -16.40 30.88 2.57
CA GLY A 372 -17.80 31.19 2.68
C GLY A 372 -18.09 32.70 2.77
N GLU A 373 -19.11 33.08 3.51
CA GLU A 373 -19.49 34.48 3.76
C GLU A 373 -18.63 35.15 4.85
N ARG A 374 -17.96 34.37 5.69
CA ARG A 374 -17.15 34.82 6.81
C ARG A 374 -15.67 34.63 6.54
N ILE A 375 -14.83 35.53 7.07
CA ILE A 375 -13.37 35.46 6.98
C ILE A 375 -12.76 34.81 8.24
N SER A 376 -13.59 34.34 9.18
CA SER A 376 -13.12 33.72 10.41
C SER A 376 -12.83 32.23 10.22
N HIS A 377 -11.71 31.76 10.76
CA HIS A 377 -11.41 30.34 10.90
C HIS A 377 -12.18 29.79 12.10
N VAL A 378 -12.85 28.65 11.91
CA VAL A 378 -13.55 27.94 12.98
C VAL A 378 -12.90 26.56 13.15
N ASP A 379 -12.18 26.39 14.23
CA ASP A 379 -11.59 25.09 14.57
C ASP A 379 -12.61 24.24 15.34
N VAL A 380 -12.82 23.01 14.90
CA VAL A 380 -13.71 22.03 15.53
C VAL A 380 -12.94 20.81 16.05
N SER A 381 -11.60 20.85 16.09
CA SER A 381 -10.82 19.76 16.65
C SER A 381 -11.07 19.67 18.16
N THR A 382 -11.39 18.47 18.63
CA THR A 382 -11.64 18.19 20.05
C THR A 382 -10.36 17.98 20.86
N GLU A 383 -9.19 17.99 20.20
CA GLU A 383 -7.90 17.62 20.82
C GLU A 383 -7.22 18.76 21.58
N ALA A 384 -7.55 20.00 21.28
CA ALA A 384 -6.99 21.14 21.99
C ALA A 384 -8.05 21.76 22.92
N GLY A 385 -7.90 21.60 24.21
CA GLY A 385 -8.71 22.25 25.24
C GLY A 385 -8.68 23.80 25.24
N GLU A 386 -8.21 24.40 24.14
CA GLU A 386 -8.06 25.83 23.89
C GLU A 386 -9.02 26.35 22.81
N ASN A 387 -10.01 25.56 22.39
CA ASN A 387 -10.93 25.96 21.33
C ASN A 387 -11.91 27.03 21.81
N ILE A 388 -11.64 28.28 21.45
CA ILE A 388 -12.46 29.44 21.80
C ILE A 388 -13.76 29.48 20.97
N ASN A 389 -13.83 28.76 19.84
CA ASN A 389 -14.91 28.89 18.87
C ASN A 389 -15.47 27.51 18.44
N THR A 390 -16.14 26.84 19.39
CA THR A 390 -16.73 25.53 19.18
C THR A 390 -18.17 25.56 18.62
N ASP A 391 -18.80 26.74 18.53
CA ASP A 391 -20.15 26.86 17.98
C ASP A 391 -20.13 26.72 16.44
N VAL A 392 -20.43 25.51 15.99
CA VAL A 392 -20.57 25.18 14.58
C VAL A 392 -21.99 25.44 14.03
N THR A 393 -22.95 25.79 14.87
CA THR A 393 -24.35 25.92 14.50
C THR A 393 -24.55 26.98 13.43
N SER A 394 -23.80 28.06 13.51
CA SER A 394 -23.87 29.18 12.57
C SER A 394 -23.36 28.88 11.16
N THR A 395 -22.55 27.82 11.01
CA THR A 395 -21.95 27.41 9.71
C THR A 395 -22.65 26.23 9.06
N ASN A 396 -23.44 25.46 9.82
CA ASN A 396 -24.17 24.30 9.29
C ASN A 396 -25.14 24.65 8.14
N PRO A 397 -25.98 25.72 8.23
CA PRO A 397 -26.84 26.09 7.13
C PRO A 397 -26.11 26.48 5.86
N GLU A 398 -24.94 27.13 6.00
CA GLU A 398 -24.11 27.53 4.86
C GLU A 398 -23.46 26.31 4.18
N ILE A 399 -23.05 25.31 4.99
CA ILE A 399 -22.53 24.03 4.47
C ILE A 399 -23.63 23.34 3.67
N GLU A 400 -24.83 23.19 4.22
CA GLU A 400 -25.94 22.53 3.56
C GLU A 400 -26.34 23.23 2.26
N ALA A 401 -26.44 24.54 2.28
CA ALA A 401 -26.71 25.33 1.08
C ALA A 401 -25.61 25.18 0.01
N GLY A 402 -24.35 25.11 0.46
CA GLY A 402 -23.22 24.87 -0.40
C GLY A 402 -23.25 23.49 -1.06
N LEU A 403 -23.56 22.46 -0.29
CA LEU A 403 -23.73 21.08 -0.78
C LEU A 403 -24.88 21.00 -1.80
N GLN A 404 -26.04 21.54 -1.45
CA GLN A 404 -27.20 21.56 -2.34
C GLN A 404 -26.89 22.25 -3.67
N LYS A 405 -26.21 23.39 -3.65
CA LYS A 405 -25.78 24.11 -4.84
C LYS A 405 -24.85 23.29 -5.74
N GLN A 406 -23.89 22.55 -5.14
CA GLN A 406 -23.00 21.70 -5.93
C GLN A 406 -23.70 20.44 -6.44
N TYR A 407 -24.67 19.92 -5.70
CA TYR A 407 -25.53 18.81 -6.14
C TYR A 407 -26.35 19.17 -7.37
N GLU A 408 -27.05 20.30 -7.33
CA GLU A 408 -27.82 20.84 -8.47
C GLU A 408 -26.91 21.13 -9.68
N ARG A 409 -25.69 21.62 -9.44
CA ARG A 409 -24.69 21.83 -10.48
C ARG A 409 -24.28 20.50 -11.12
N ALA A 410 -24.07 19.44 -10.33
CA ALA A 410 -23.74 18.12 -10.86
C ALA A 410 -24.88 17.57 -11.72
N GLN A 411 -26.14 17.66 -11.25
CA GLN A 411 -27.31 17.25 -12.02
C GLN A 411 -27.41 18.02 -13.35
N GLY A 412 -27.24 19.33 -13.33
CA GLY A 412 -27.25 20.15 -14.55
C GLY A 412 -26.17 19.76 -15.57
N LEU A 413 -24.96 19.48 -15.08
CA LEU A 413 -23.84 19.03 -15.95
C LEU A 413 -24.09 17.64 -16.54
N LEU A 414 -24.63 16.70 -15.75
CA LEU A 414 -24.98 15.35 -16.23
C LEU A 414 -26.05 15.41 -17.31
N VAL A 415 -27.11 16.19 -17.10
CA VAL A 415 -28.20 16.37 -18.09
C VAL A 415 -27.67 17.00 -19.36
N ALA A 416 -26.84 18.04 -19.26
CA ALA A 416 -26.26 18.72 -20.43
C ALA A 416 -25.33 17.81 -21.26
N ASN A 417 -24.73 16.79 -20.63
CA ASN A 417 -23.80 15.86 -21.30
C ASN A 417 -24.34 14.43 -21.33
N LYS A 418 -25.66 14.26 -21.33
CA LYS A 418 -26.35 12.97 -21.23
C LYS A 418 -25.84 11.93 -22.24
N ALA A 419 -25.56 12.32 -23.47
CA ALA A 419 -25.13 11.38 -24.51
C ALA A 419 -23.78 10.73 -24.18
N ILE A 420 -22.80 11.54 -23.79
CA ILE A 420 -21.48 11.03 -23.38
C ILE A 420 -21.57 10.25 -22.09
N TYR A 421 -22.36 10.72 -21.13
CA TYR A 421 -22.61 10.02 -19.88
C TYR A 421 -23.13 8.60 -20.13
N LEU A 422 -24.17 8.42 -20.94
CA LEU A 422 -24.72 7.11 -21.26
C LEU A 422 -23.72 6.22 -22.02
N GLN A 423 -22.87 6.82 -22.86
CA GLN A 423 -21.79 6.09 -23.53
C GLN A 423 -20.79 5.54 -22.50
N MET A 424 -20.39 6.35 -21.51
CA MET A 424 -19.50 5.92 -20.42
C MET A 424 -20.14 4.81 -19.59
N VAL A 425 -21.41 4.94 -19.21
CA VAL A 425 -22.14 3.91 -18.45
C VAL A 425 -22.18 2.59 -19.21
N ASN A 426 -22.57 2.62 -20.51
CA ASN A 426 -22.66 1.41 -21.32
C ASN A 426 -21.30 0.72 -21.47
N GLU A 427 -20.23 1.47 -21.65
CA GLU A 427 -18.89 0.90 -21.75
C GLU A 427 -18.42 0.31 -20.41
N LEU A 428 -18.71 0.96 -19.28
CA LEU A 428 -18.44 0.41 -17.95
C LEU A 428 -19.22 -0.88 -17.69
N ILE A 429 -20.50 -0.94 -18.06
CA ILE A 429 -21.30 -2.15 -17.92
C ILE A 429 -20.68 -3.29 -18.76
N LYS A 430 -20.21 -2.98 -19.96
CA LYS A 430 -19.67 -3.96 -20.89
C LYS A 430 -18.27 -4.44 -20.51
N MET A 431 -17.36 -3.49 -20.28
CA MET A 431 -15.93 -3.75 -20.10
C MET A 431 -15.48 -3.82 -18.62
N GLY A 432 -16.26 -3.25 -17.69
CA GLY A 432 -15.89 -3.15 -16.29
C GLY A 432 -14.91 -2.02 -15.98
N GLN A 433 -14.33 -1.38 -16.98
CA GLN A 433 -13.37 -0.28 -16.84
C GLN A 433 -13.47 0.69 -18.00
N LEU A 434 -13.00 1.93 -17.78
CA LEU A 434 -12.81 2.94 -18.82
C LEU A 434 -11.35 3.40 -18.83
N GLU A 435 -10.76 3.36 -20.00
CA GLU A 435 -9.41 3.86 -20.20
C GLU A 435 -9.40 5.41 -20.30
N PRO A 436 -8.41 6.08 -19.71
CA PRO A 436 -8.30 7.54 -19.78
C PRO A 436 -8.27 8.08 -21.22
N GLN A 437 -7.74 7.29 -22.15
CA GLN A 437 -7.66 7.66 -23.55
C GLN A 437 -9.03 7.77 -24.20
N GLN A 438 -9.94 6.82 -23.94
CA GLN A 438 -11.31 6.83 -24.44
C GLN A 438 -12.06 8.09 -23.97
N ILE A 439 -11.93 8.43 -22.69
CA ILE A 439 -12.59 9.61 -22.11
C ILE A 439 -12.06 10.90 -22.74
N ARG A 440 -10.74 10.98 -23.00
CA ARG A 440 -10.14 12.12 -23.71
C ARG A 440 -10.69 12.30 -25.10
N GLU A 441 -10.80 11.21 -25.86
CA GLU A 441 -11.32 11.21 -27.21
C GLU A 441 -12.79 11.63 -27.25
N TRP A 442 -13.64 11.09 -26.38
CA TRP A 442 -15.05 11.41 -26.32
C TRP A 442 -15.35 12.86 -25.92
N LEU A 443 -14.52 13.43 -25.06
CA LEU A 443 -14.69 14.80 -24.55
C LEU A 443 -13.79 15.82 -25.26
N GLY A 444 -12.96 15.41 -26.22
CA GLY A 444 -12.00 16.30 -26.88
C GLY A 444 -11.01 16.95 -25.93
N LEU A 445 -10.59 16.24 -24.87
CA LEU A 445 -9.69 16.80 -23.88
C LEU A 445 -8.26 16.81 -24.40
N PRO A 446 -7.45 17.83 -24.02
CA PRO A 446 -6.04 17.89 -24.40
C PRO A 446 -5.26 16.69 -23.83
N GLN A 447 -4.20 16.29 -24.53
CA GLN A 447 -3.24 15.34 -23.97
C GLN A 447 -2.67 15.94 -22.67
N GLN A 448 -2.42 15.09 -21.66
CA GLN A 448 -1.90 15.55 -20.37
C GLN A 448 -0.64 16.38 -20.60
N GLN A 449 -0.74 17.67 -20.31
CA GLN A 449 0.38 18.61 -20.46
C GLN A 449 1.47 18.26 -19.46
N SER A 450 2.73 18.38 -19.89
CA SER A 450 3.87 18.21 -19.02
C SER A 450 3.87 19.27 -17.91
N HIS A 451 4.59 19.05 -16.83
CA HIS A 451 4.62 19.92 -15.66
C HIS A 451 5.02 21.39 -15.96
N LYS A 452 5.62 21.66 -17.12
CA LYS A 452 5.99 23.01 -17.57
C LYS A 452 4.77 23.85 -17.97
N ASP A 453 3.74 23.21 -18.51
CA ASP A 453 2.56 23.92 -19.06
C ASP A 453 1.59 24.39 -17.95
N ALA A 454 1.72 23.87 -16.73
CA ALA A 454 0.90 24.29 -15.58
C ALA A 454 1.26 25.67 -15.01
N LEU A 455 2.39 26.25 -15.39
CA LEU A 455 2.81 27.59 -14.95
C LEU A 455 2.26 28.71 -15.84
N GLU A 456 1.94 28.41 -17.11
CA GLU A 456 1.42 29.39 -18.04
C GLU A 456 0.14 30.11 -17.56
N PRO A 457 -0.87 29.43 -16.98
CA PRO A 457 -2.03 30.11 -16.43
C PRO A 457 -1.72 31.07 -15.28
N PHE A 458 -0.71 30.77 -14.47
CA PHE A 458 -0.29 31.65 -13.37
C PHE A 458 0.43 32.89 -13.89
N GLU A 459 1.38 32.72 -14.79
CA GLU A 459 2.09 33.85 -15.42
C GLU A 459 1.17 34.73 -16.23
N ALA A 460 0.19 34.13 -16.94
CA ALA A 460 -0.82 34.89 -17.65
C ALA A 460 -1.69 35.73 -16.69
N ARG A 461 -2.06 35.17 -15.53
CA ARG A 461 -2.81 35.89 -14.50
C ARG A 461 -1.99 36.97 -13.82
N LEU A 462 -0.70 36.74 -13.61
CA LEU A 462 0.23 37.76 -13.07
C LEU A 462 0.35 38.92 -14.04
N ARG A 463 0.56 38.66 -15.33
CA ARG A 463 0.58 39.71 -16.37
C ARG A 463 -0.74 40.47 -16.47
N GLU A 464 -1.86 39.79 -16.34
CA GLU A 464 -3.19 40.41 -16.29
C GLU A 464 -3.35 41.31 -15.06
N PHE A 465 -2.87 40.86 -13.90
CA PHE A 465 -2.85 41.67 -12.68
C PHE A 465 -1.96 42.92 -12.86
N GLU A 466 -0.74 42.77 -13.35
CA GLU A 466 0.17 43.88 -13.65
C GLU A 466 -0.48 44.87 -14.61
N ARG A 467 -1.15 44.41 -15.65
CA ARG A 467 -1.90 45.25 -16.57
C ARG A 467 -3.05 46.02 -15.91
N ARG A 468 -3.73 45.44 -14.92
CA ARG A 468 -4.82 46.11 -14.18
C ARG A 468 -4.31 47.04 -13.11
N ALA A 469 -3.12 46.84 -12.60
CA ALA A 469 -2.49 47.67 -11.57
C ALA A 469 -1.73 48.85 -12.15
N ALA A 470 -1.40 48.84 -13.44
CA ALA A 470 -0.81 49.97 -14.17
C ALA A 470 -1.88 50.90 -14.69
#